data_ddb15d5825d757ab81b7f31cf9d50ab4
#
_entry.id   ddb15d5825d757ab81b7f31cf9d50ab4
#
_cell.length_a   1.000
_cell.length_b   1.000
_cell.length_c   1.000
_cell.angle_alpha   90.00
_cell.angle_beta   90.00
_cell.angle_gamma   90.00
#
_symmetry.space_group_name_H-M   'P 1'
#
loop_
_entity.id
_entity.type
_entity.pdbx_description
1 polymer ?
#
loop_
_entity_poly.entity_id
_entity_poly.type
_entity_poly.pdbx_seq_one_letter_code
_entity_poly.pdbx_strand_id
1 'polypeptide(L)'
;MASLTIRKLDDAIRDELRLRAARNGRSVEDEVRVILREASQNHPSLGTTASPEAASRTVPTTAPPAASAASGRARVTLIVSGGIAAYKALDLIRRLRERQIDVRCVLTKAAQQFVTPLAVSALSHERCYTDLFDAESEFDAGHIRLARDCDLIVVAPATADLMAKMAQGHADDLASAILLAANRPILLAPAMNPLMWNNAATRRNVAQLERDGVAMVGPNAGEMAEAGEAGIGRMAEPIEIASVAERLLHPPQPRPLAGKRILITAGPTHEPIDPVRYIANRSSGKQGFAIAAAAQAAGANVVLILGPVELDDPPGMSVTRVESAREMLHAVEAALPADIAIFAAAVADWRIAHQGEQKLKKTSAGMPPLQLVENPDILATISKLPESRPALVIGFAAETENLIENAKAKLARKGCDWIVANDVSPALGVMGGDRNTVHLLTRDADGVQDGNGIGVDIKIESWPVMTKEEVATTLVARIASQVEKRL
;
A
#
# COMPACT_ATOMS: atom_id res chain seq x y z
N MET A 1 -33.70 -13.79 33.47
CA MET A 1 -32.24 -13.84 33.52
C MET A 1 -31.76 -14.28 32.14
N ALA A 2 -30.92 -13.51 31.51
CA ALA A 2 -30.35 -13.89 30.21
C ALA A 2 -29.29 -14.98 30.42
N SER A 3 -29.38 -16.09 29.67
CA SER A 3 -28.37 -17.15 29.68
C SER A 3 -27.47 -17.04 28.45
N LEU A 4 -26.13 -17.16 28.64
CA LEU A 4 -25.15 -17.23 27.57
C LEU A 4 -24.65 -18.65 27.46
N THR A 5 -24.79 -19.26 26.28
CA THR A 5 -24.31 -20.63 26.02
C THR A 5 -23.14 -20.52 25.02
N ILE A 6 -21.93 -20.95 25.41
CA ILE A 6 -20.77 -21.03 24.53
C ILE A 6 -20.66 -22.47 24.00
N ARG A 7 -20.81 -22.68 22.68
CA ARG A 7 -20.66 -23.97 22.02
C ARG A 7 -19.33 -24.04 21.26
N LYS A 8 -18.70 -25.22 21.20
CA LYS A 8 -17.43 -25.49 20.51
C LYS A 8 -16.25 -24.67 21.03
N LEU A 9 -16.12 -24.56 22.35
CA LEU A 9 -14.92 -24.00 22.95
C LEU A 9 -13.74 -24.97 22.71
N ASP A 10 -12.59 -24.41 22.30
CA ASP A 10 -11.35 -25.16 22.14
C ASP A 10 -10.98 -25.87 23.46
N ASP A 11 -10.49 -27.12 23.40
CA ASP A 11 -10.17 -27.90 24.57
C ASP A 11 -9.10 -27.25 25.44
N ALA A 12 -8.12 -26.57 24.84
CA ALA A 12 -7.06 -25.84 25.55
C ALA A 12 -7.65 -24.65 26.33
N ILE A 13 -8.56 -23.88 25.73
CA ILE A 13 -9.23 -22.76 26.39
C ILE A 13 -10.15 -23.25 27.51
N ARG A 14 -10.83 -24.38 27.31
CA ARG A 14 -11.67 -24.97 28.33
C ARG A 14 -10.88 -25.42 29.55
N ASP A 15 -9.71 -26.02 29.36
CA ASP A 15 -8.86 -26.50 30.45
C ASP A 15 -8.18 -25.32 31.16
N GLU A 16 -7.82 -24.26 30.47
CA GLU A 16 -7.31 -23.02 31.07
C GLU A 16 -8.37 -22.33 31.95
N LEU A 17 -9.62 -22.27 31.49
CA LEU A 17 -10.74 -21.74 32.29
C LEU A 17 -10.98 -22.57 33.54
N ARG A 18 -10.88 -23.92 33.48
CA ARG A 18 -11.00 -24.82 34.65
C ARG A 18 -9.89 -24.57 35.65
N LEU A 19 -8.63 -24.46 35.19
CA LEU A 19 -7.51 -24.20 36.06
C LEU A 19 -7.62 -22.82 36.72
N ARG A 20 -8.06 -21.80 36.00
CA ARG A 20 -8.25 -20.45 36.51
C ARG A 20 -9.41 -20.40 37.52
N ALA A 21 -10.52 -21.05 37.25
CA ALA A 21 -11.65 -21.16 38.15
C ALA A 21 -11.24 -21.86 39.47
N ALA A 22 -10.50 -22.98 39.38
CA ALA A 22 -10.00 -23.71 40.53
C ALA A 22 -9.03 -22.86 41.39
N ARG A 23 -8.12 -22.11 40.79
CA ARG A 23 -7.22 -21.17 41.49
C ARG A 23 -7.97 -20.06 42.22
N ASN A 24 -9.09 -19.63 41.67
CA ASN A 24 -9.92 -18.54 42.22
C ASN A 24 -11.05 -19.03 43.15
N GLY A 25 -11.14 -20.35 43.41
CA GLY A 25 -12.14 -20.94 44.27
C GLY A 25 -13.58 -20.78 43.81
N ARG A 26 -13.84 -20.75 42.47
CA ARG A 26 -15.18 -20.50 41.89
C ARG A 26 -15.52 -21.56 40.85
N SER A 27 -16.82 -21.58 40.43
CA SER A 27 -17.23 -22.38 39.28
C SER A 27 -16.66 -21.81 37.98
N VAL A 28 -16.51 -22.65 36.93
CA VAL A 28 -16.07 -22.19 35.61
C VAL A 28 -17.04 -21.13 35.05
N GLU A 29 -18.33 -21.26 35.33
CA GLU A 29 -19.37 -20.35 34.94
C GLU A 29 -19.21 -18.97 35.58
N ASP A 30 -18.88 -18.94 36.88
CA ASP A 30 -18.62 -17.69 37.60
C ASP A 30 -17.30 -17.02 37.18
N GLU A 31 -16.29 -17.81 36.85
CA GLU A 31 -15.01 -17.30 36.31
C GLU A 31 -15.22 -16.64 34.95
N VAL A 32 -16.00 -17.26 34.06
CA VAL A 32 -16.35 -16.65 32.74
C VAL A 32 -17.15 -15.37 32.93
N ARG A 33 -18.09 -15.31 33.90
CA ARG A 33 -18.85 -14.07 34.20
C ARG A 33 -17.93 -12.94 34.68
N VAL A 34 -16.92 -13.25 35.47
CA VAL A 34 -15.94 -12.25 35.93
C VAL A 34 -15.10 -11.74 34.76
N ILE A 35 -14.59 -12.63 33.92
CA ILE A 35 -13.83 -12.25 32.72
C ILE A 35 -14.62 -11.36 31.79
N LEU A 36 -15.88 -11.70 31.52
CA LEU A 36 -16.78 -10.88 30.68
C LEU A 36 -17.08 -9.52 31.31
N ARG A 37 -17.22 -9.45 32.64
CA ARG A 37 -17.44 -8.19 33.35
C ARG A 37 -16.20 -7.30 33.30
N GLU A 38 -15.01 -7.85 33.52
CA GLU A 38 -13.75 -7.14 33.42
C GLU A 38 -13.50 -6.62 31.99
N ALA A 39 -13.81 -7.41 30.99
CA ALA A 39 -13.72 -7.01 29.58
C ALA A 39 -14.70 -5.88 29.24
N SER A 40 -15.91 -5.89 29.81
CA SER A 40 -16.91 -4.82 29.59
C SER A 40 -16.60 -3.53 30.35
N GLN A 41 -15.83 -3.56 31.42
CA GLN A 41 -15.43 -2.37 32.19
C GLN A 41 -14.20 -1.66 31.62
N ASN A 42 -13.42 -2.32 30.79
CA ASN A 42 -12.22 -1.74 30.12
C ASN A 42 -12.52 -1.02 28.80
N HIS A 43 -13.79 -0.83 28.43
CA HIS A 43 -14.17 0.06 27.34
C HIS A 43 -14.56 1.45 27.90
N PRO A 44 -13.96 2.55 27.41
CA PRO A 44 -14.36 3.90 27.81
C PRO A 44 -15.80 4.15 27.36
N SER A 45 -16.65 4.48 28.33
CA SER A 45 -18.06 4.80 28.18
C SER A 45 -18.27 6.00 27.25
N LEU A 46 -19.02 5.81 26.18
CA LEU A 46 -19.61 6.89 25.39
C LEU A 46 -20.72 7.56 26.21
N GLY A 47 -20.40 8.77 26.73
CA GLY A 47 -21.34 9.63 27.41
C GLY A 47 -22.37 10.22 26.45
N THR A 48 -23.61 10.18 26.87
CA THR A 48 -24.82 10.72 26.24
C THR A 48 -24.87 12.24 26.39
N THR A 49 -25.42 12.92 25.37
CA THR A 49 -26.05 14.22 25.23
C THR A 49 -25.29 15.34 24.53
N ALA A 50 -25.75 15.70 23.34
CA ALA A 50 -26.22 17.04 22.96
C ALA A 50 -26.69 17.06 21.49
N SER A 51 -27.79 17.80 21.26
CA SER A 51 -28.54 18.01 20.03
C SER A 51 -27.77 18.74 18.91
N PRO A 52 -28.30 18.73 17.67
CA PRO A 52 -27.50 18.94 16.46
C PRO A 52 -27.50 20.40 16.01
N GLU A 53 -26.32 20.93 15.74
CA GLU A 53 -26.16 22.11 14.90
C GLU A 53 -25.46 21.71 13.60
N ALA A 54 -26.06 22.05 12.47
CA ALA A 54 -25.63 21.69 11.14
C ALA A 54 -24.30 22.36 10.79
N ALA A 55 -23.23 21.55 10.71
CA ALA A 55 -21.98 21.96 10.09
C ALA A 55 -21.65 20.99 8.95
N SER A 56 -21.61 21.51 7.76
CA SER A 56 -21.08 20.86 6.54
C SER A 56 -19.70 20.28 6.84
N ARG A 57 -19.58 18.95 6.93
CA ARG A 57 -18.32 18.23 7.02
C ARG A 57 -18.03 17.55 5.71
N THR A 58 -17.06 18.06 4.99
CA THR A 58 -16.32 17.31 3.98
C THR A 58 -15.76 16.04 4.62
N VAL A 59 -16.25 14.90 4.16
CA VAL A 59 -15.76 13.58 4.57
C VAL A 59 -14.37 13.39 3.96
N PRO A 60 -13.31 13.13 4.75
CA PRO A 60 -12.03 12.76 4.18
C PRO A 60 -12.16 11.38 3.53
N THR A 61 -11.78 11.28 2.26
CA THR A 61 -11.65 10.01 1.54
C THR A 61 -10.56 9.18 2.24
N THR A 62 -10.96 8.28 3.11
CA THR A 62 -10.06 7.28 3.68
C THR A 62 -9.73 6.26 2.61
N ALA A 63 -8.45 6.00 2.42
CA ALA A 63 -7.95 4.91 1.59
C ALA A 63 -8.61 3.58 1.99
N PRO A 64 -8.91 2.68 1.03
CA PRO A 64 -9.55 1.42 1.34
C PRO A 64 -8.68 0.57 2.28
N PRO A 65 -9.28 -0.12 3.26
CA PRO A 65 -8.53 -1.02 4.13
C PRO A 65 -7.93 -2.18 3.31
N ALA A 66 -6.70 -2.56 3.64
CA ALA A 66 -5.94 -3.59 2.96
C ALA A 66 -6.70 -4.93 2.83
N ALA A 67 -6.51 -5.59 1.69
CA ALA A 67 -7.12 -6.85 1.31
C ALA A 67 -6.94 -7.96 2.36
N SER A 68 -7.94 -8.83 2.48
CA SER A 68 -7.91 -10.05 3.29
C SER A 68 -6.87 -11.05 2.74
N ALA A 69 -5.76 -11.19 3.45
CA ALA A 69 -4.63 -12.04 3.05
C ALA A 69 -4.86 -13.51 3.47
N ALA A 70 -5.67 -14.28 2.74
CA ALA A 70 -5.72 -15.72 2.90
C ALA A 70 -5.26 -16.51 1.67
N SER A 71 -5.34 -15.97 0.43
CA SER A 71 -4.91 -16.66 -0.79
C SER A 71 -3.97 -15.86 -1.70
N GLY A 72 -3.70 -14.61 -1.41
CA GLY A 72 -2.93 -13.72 -2.28
C GLY A 72 -3.62 -13.36 -3.61
N ARG A 73 -4.86 -13.85 -3.85
CA ARG A 73 -5.67 -13.56 -5.04
C ARG A 73 -6.75 -12.55 -4.71
N ALA A 74 -7.01 -11.64 -5.66
CA ALA A 74 -8.15 -10.74 -5.57
C ALA A 74 -9.48 -11.52 -5.60
N ARG A 75 -10.48 -11.07 -4.84
CA ARG A 75 -11.79 -11.68 -4.76
C ARG A 75 -12.89 -10.73 -5.21
N VAL A 76 -13.78 -11.23 -6.07
CA VAL A 76 -14.98 -10.54 -6.55
C VAL A 76 -16.23 -11.17 -5.97
N THR A 77 -17.15 -10.36 -5.43
CA THR A 77 -18.53 -10.76 -5.20
C THR A 77 -19.35 -10.41 -6.45
N LEU A 78 -19.75 -11.43 -7.23
CA LEU A 78 -20.55 -11.28 -8.43
C LEU A 78 -22.03 -11.44 -8.09
N ILE A 79 -22.79 -10.35 -8.22
CA ILE A 79 -24.25 -10.33 -8.08
C ILE A 79 -24.86 -10.43 -9.48
N VAL A 80 -25.68 -11.45 -9.68
CA VAL A 80 -26.41 -11.66 -10.93
C VAL A 80 -27.87 -11.31 -10.70
N SER A 81 -28.40 -10.28 -11.38
CA SER A 81 -29.81 -9.93 -11.33
C SER A 81 -30.61 -10.56 -12.49
N GLY A 82 -31.95 -10.49 -12.39
CA GLY A 82 -32.86 -11.14 -13.36
C GLY A 82 -32.88 -10.44 -14.71
N GLY A 83 -32.89 -11.25 -15.77
CA GLY A 83 -32.96 -10.78 -17.15
C GLY A 83 -32.27 -11.75 -18.10
N ILE A 84 -32.63 -11.68 -19.38
CA ILE A 84 -32.09 -12.61 -20.39
C ILE A 84 -30.55 -12.59 -20.44
N ALA A 85 -29.91 -11.45 -20.18
CA ALA A 85 -28.46 -11.31 -20.18
C ALA A 85 -27.75 -12.10 -19.03
N ALA A 86 -28.50 -12.65 -18.08
CA ALA A 86 -27.92 -13.41 -16.96
C ALA A 86 -27.09 -14.62 -17.42
N TYR A 87 -27.39 -15.22 -18.59
CA TYR A 87 -26.58 -16.32 -19.13
C TYR A 87 -25.11 -15.93 -19.35
N LYS A 88 -24.83 -14.66 -19.65
CA LYS A 88 -23.47 -14.16 -19.84
C LYS A 88 -22.64 -14.18 -18.54
N ALA A 89 -23.30 -14.21 -17.37
CA ALA A 89 -22.58 -14.29 -16.08
C ALA A 89 -21.77 -15.57 -15.96
N LEU A 90 -22.17 -16.67 -16.61
CA LEU A 90 -21.43 -17.94 -16.61
C LEU A 90 -20.08 -17.81 -17.35
N ASP A 91 -20.04 -17.07 -18.47
CA ASP A 91 -18.78 -16.76 -19.16
C ASP A 91 -17.97 -15.73 -18.37
N LEU A 92 -18.61 -14.74 -17.76
CA LEU A 92 -17.94 -13.76 -16.91
C LEU A 92 -17.18 -14.43 -15.75
N ILE A 93 -17.77 -15.42 -15.07
CA ILE A 93 -17.10 -16.19 -14.03
C ILE A 93 -15.82 -16.81 -14.58
N ARG A 94 -15.87 -17.45 -15.76
CA ARG A 94 -14.68 -18.02 -16.40
C ARG A 94 -13.61 -16.98 -16.68
N ARG A 95 -13.99 -15.83 -17.27
CA ARG A 95 -13.05 -14.74 -17.61
C ARG A 95 -12.38 -14.14 -16.39
N LEU A 96 -13.08 -14.00 -15.27
CA LEU A 96 -12.49 -13.54 -14.01
C LEU A 96 -11.51 -14.58 -13.45
N ARG A 97 -11.87 -15.86 -13.46
CA ARG A 97 -11.01 -16.93 -12.99
C ARG A 97 -9.75 -17.14 -13.84
N GLU A 98 -9.84 -16.98 -15.16
CA GLU A 98 -8.69 -16.98 -16.07
C GLU A 98 -7.67 -15.89 -15.68
N ARG A 99 -8.13 -14.78 -15.08
CA ARG A 99 -7.30 -13.68 -14.55
C ARG A 99 -6.86 -13.88 -13.09
N GLN A 100 -6.99 -15.10 -12.57
CA GLN A 100 -6.64 -15.46 -11.18
C GLN A 100 -7.44 -14.66 -10.13
N ILE A 101 -8.68 -14.29 -10.45
CA ILE A 101 -9.62 -13.61 -9.55
C ILE A 101 -10.58 -14.67 -9.01
N ASP A 102 -10.70 -14.78 -7.69
CA ASP A 102 -11.67 -15.64 -7.05
C ASP A 102 -13.07 -15.01 -7.12
N VAL A 103 -14.09 -15.81 -7.44
CA VAL A 103 -15.44 -15.29 -7.68
C VAL A 103 -16.42 -15.96 -6.73
N ARG A 104 -17.07 -15.16 -5.89
CA ARG A 104 -18.19 -15.55 -5.05
C ARG A 104 -19.47 -15.03 -5.66
N CYS A 105 -20.49 -15.88 -5.80
CA CYS A 105 -21.69 -15.55 -6.56
C CYS A 105 -22.93 -15.39 -5.68
N VAL A 106 -23.72 -14.37 -6.00
CA VAL A 106 -25.05 -14.10 -5.42
C VAL A 106 -26.06 -14.00 -6.55
N LEU A 107 -27.13 -14.81 -6.49
CA LEU A 107 -28.23 -14.76 -7.45
C LEU A 107 -29.47 -14.14 -6.81
N THR A 108 -30.04 -13.13 -7.46
CA THR A 108 -31.37 -12.64 -7.08
C THR A 108 -32.43 -13.71 -7.37
N LYS A 109 -33.59 -13.63 -6.74
CA LYS A 109 -34.73 -14.53 -7.02
C LYS A 109 -35.08 -14.53 -8.51
N ALA A 110 -35.05 -13.38 -9.17
CA ALA A 110 -35.33 -13.26 -10.59
C ALA A 110 -34.20 -13.88 -11.45
N ALA A 111 -32.94 -13.80 -11.06
CA ALA A 111 -31.81 -14.39 -11.79
C ALA A 111 -31.92 -15.91 -11.87
N GLN A 112 -32.46 -16.56 -10.84
CA GLN A 112 -32.63 -18.02 -10.79
C GLN A 112 -33.61 -18.56 -11.85
N GLN A 113 -34.39 -17.69 -12.49
CA GLN A 113 -35.23 -18.06 -13.65
C GLN A 113 -34.43 -18.22 -14.96
N PHE A 114 -33.23 -17.68 -15.01
CA PHE A 114 -32.37 -17.68 -16.21
C PHE A 114 -31.11 -18.54 -16.04
N VAL A 115 -30.55 -18.60 -14.82
CA VAL A 115 -29.37 -19.39 -14.50
C VAL A 115 -29.59 -20.10 -13.17
N THR A 116 -29.10 -21.34 -13.04
CA THR A 116 -29.29 -22.10 -11.82
C THR A 116 -28.13 -21.87 -10.82
N PRO A 117 -28.39 -21.88 -9.51
CA PRO A 117 -27.34 -21.86 -8.49
C PRO A 117 -26.31 -22.99 -8.69
N LEU A 118 -26.71 -24.14 -9.15
CA LEU A 118 -25.84 -25.30 -9.43
C LEU A 118 -24.82 -24.96 -10.54
N ALA A 119 -25.26 -24.36 -11.67
CA ALA A 119 -24.36 -23.98 -12.77
C ALA A 119 -23.35 -22.92 -12.34
N VAL A 120 -23.79 -21.95 -11.56
CA VAL A 120 -22.96 -20.88 -11.03
C VAL A 120 -21.93 -21.41 -10.02
N SER A 121 -22.35 -22.27 -9.07
CA SER A 121 -21.44 -22.89 -8.10
C SER A 121 -20.39 -23.79 -8.76
N ALA A 122 -20.79 -24.54 -9.80
CA ALA A 122 -19.85 -25.39 -10.54
C ALA A 122 -18.73 -24.59 -11.24
N LEU A 123 -19.04 -23.39 -11.74
CA LEU A 123 -18.07 -22.55 -12.44
C LEU A 123 -17.24 -21.69 -11.47
N SER A 124 -17.82 -21.19 -10.39
CA SER A 124 -17.11 -20.39 -9.40
C SER A 124 -16.25 -21.25 -8.46
N HIS A 125 -16.58 -22.55 -8.32
CA HIS A 125 -16.02 -23.49 -7.34
C HIS A 125 -16.29 -23.06 -5.88
N GLU A 126 -17.28 -22.20 -5.69
CA GLU A 126 -17.78 -21.77 -4.38
C GLU A 126 -19.31 -21.92 -4.32
N ARG A 127 -19.84 -21.91 -3.10
CA ARG A 127 -21.30 -21.91 -2.91
C ARG A 127 -21.90 -20.64 -3.53
N CYS A 128 -23.05 -20.78 -4.17
CA CYS A 128 -23.87 -19.67 -4.64
C CYS A 128 -24.87 -19.26 -3.54
N TYR A 129 -25.00 -17.99 -3.27
CA TYR A 129 -25.89 -17.41 -2.25
C TYR A 129 -27.15 -16.88 -2.93
N THR A 130 -28.32 -17.18 -2.36
CA THR A 130 -29.61 -16.85 -2.99
C THR A 130 -30.62 -16.20 -2.06
N ASP A 131 -30.45 -16.32 -0.76
CA ASP A 131 -31.42 -15.86 0.24
C ASP A 131 -30.74 -15.07 1.36
N LEU A 132 -31.40 -13.98 1.80
CA LEU A 132 -30.95 -13.16 2.91
C LEU A 132 -31.06 -13.88 4.26
N PHE A 133 -32.02 -14.77 4.39
CA PHE A 133 -32.35 -15.49 5.64
C PHE A 133 -31.99 -16.99 5.61
N ASP A 134 -31.07 -17.38 4.74
CA ASP A 134 -30.56 -18.75 4.72
C ASP A 134 -29.78 -19.06 6.00
N ALA A 135 -30.30 -19.93 6.83
CA ALA A 135 -29.78 -20.27 8.15
C ALA A 135 -28.33 -20.80 8.13
N GLU A 136 -27.90 -21.46 7.04
CA GLU A 136 -26.51 -21.89 6.88
C GLU A 136 -25.57 -20.73 6.51
N SER A 137 -26.06 -19.70 5.83
CA SER A 137 -25.26 -18.52 5.45
C SER A 137 -25.17 -17.47 6.55
N GLU A 138 -26.21 -17.32 7.38
CA GLU A 138 -26.18 -16.39 8.52
C GLU A 138 -25.25 -16.83 9.66
N PHE A 139 -25.08 -18.15 9.86
CA PHE A 139 -24.17 -18.64 10.90
C PHE A 139 -22.70 -18.38 10.60
N ASP A 140 -22.33 -18.24 9.32
CA ASP A 140 -20.94 -18.15 8.92
C ASP A 140 -20.55 -16.76 8.37
N ALA A 141 -21.49 -15.89 8.02
CA ALA A 141 -21.08 -14.60 7.49
C ALA A 141 -22.14 -13.59 7.10
N GLY A 142 -23.39 -13.86 7.03
CA GLY A 142 -24.40 -12.90 6.62
C GLY A 142 -24.04 -11.99 5.44
N HIS A 143 -24.94 -11.15 5.02
CA HIS A 143 -24.76 -10.18 3.94
C HIS A 143 -23.58 -9.20 4.19
N ILE A 144 -23.26 -8.88 5.46
CA ILE A 144 -22.14 -7.97 5.81
C ILE A 144 -20.79 -8.56 5.41
N ARG A 145 -20.57 -9.86 5.61
CA ARG A 145 -19.32 -10.50 5.23
C ARG A 145 -19.21 -10.63 3.71
N LEU A 146 -20.31 -10.95 3.02
CA LEU A 146 -20.36 -11.00 1.56
C LEU A 146 -20.02 -9.64 0.94
N ALA A 147 -20.38 -8.53 1.62
CA ALA A 147 -20.08 -7.17 1.21
C ALA A 147 -18.63 -6.75 1.50
N ARG A 148 -17.97 -7.32 2.52
CA ARG A 148 -16.65 -6.86 3.01
C ARG A 148 -15.49 -7.79 2.66
N ASP A 149 -15.73 -9.11 2.60
CA ASP A 149 -14.71 -10.12 2.29
C ASP A 149 -14.48 -10.26 0.78
N CYS A 150 -14.52 -9.18 0.06
CA CYS A 150 -14.18 -9.07 -1.35
C CYS A 150 -13.38 -7.80 -1.60
N ASP A 151 -12.74 -7.70 -2.75
CA ASP A 151 -11.99 -6.52 -3.16
C ASP A 151 -12.81 -5.64 -4.13
N LEU A 152 -13.82 -6.24 -4.79
CA LEU A 152 -14.73 -5.58 -5.72
C LEU A 152 -16.08 -6.30 -5.73
N ILE A 153 -17.17 -5.55 -5.83
CA ILE A 153 -18.51 -6.09 -6.11
C ILE A 153 -18.85 -5.81 -7.57
N VAL A 154 -19.19 -6.84 -8.32
CA VAL A 154 -19.63 -6.74 -9.72
C VAL A 154 -21.10 -7.13 -9.82
N VAL A 155 -21.94 -6.30 -10.45
CA VAL A 155 -23.34 -6.60 -10.73
C VAL A 155 -23.51 -6.80 -12.24
N ALA A 156 -23.72 -8.02 -12.67
CA ALA A 156 -23.82 -8.36 -14.09
C ALA A 156 -24.78 -9.54 -14.34
N PRO A 157 -25.95 -9.29 -14.96
CA PRO A 157 -26.47 -7.99 -15.37
C PRO A 157 -26.92 -7.12 -14.20
N ALA A 158 -26.89 -5.78 -14.37
CA ALA A 158 -27.54 -4.83 -13.49
C ALA A 158 -28.87 -4.38 -14.13
N THR A 159 -29.99 -4.85 -13.58
CA THR A 159 -31.32 -4.50 -14.08
C THR A 159 -31.75 -3.11 -13.59
N ALA A 160 -32.71 -2.51 -14.29
CA ALA A 160 -33.30 -1.23 -13.88
C ALA A 160 -33.87 -1.28 -12.44
N ASP A 161 -34.48 -2.39 -12.05
CA ASP A 161 -35.02 -2.58 -10.69
C ASP A 161 -33.91 -2.57 -9.65
N LEU A 162 -32.84 -3.38 -9.82
CA LEU A 162 -31.75 -3.42 -8.87
C LEU A 162 -31.01 -2.08 -8.78
N MET A 163 -30.80 -1.40 -9.90
CA MET A 163 -30.21 -0.04 -9.93
C MET A 163 -31.11 0.99 -9.20
N ALA A 164 -32.44 0.88 -9.33
CA ALA A 164 -33.37 1.71 -8.60
C ALA A 164 -33.30 1.46 -7.09
N LYS A 165 -33.27 0.19 -6.67
CA LYS A 165 -33.09 -0.20 -5.27
C LYS A 165 -31.81 0.37 -4.68
N MET A 166 -30.69 0.24 -5.40
CA MET A 166 -29.41 0.82 -4.97
C MET A 166 -29.50 2.34 -4.81
N ALA A 167 -29.99 3.06 -5.82
CA ALA A 167 -30.07 4.51 -5.80
C ALA A 167 -31.01 5.08 -4.71
N GLN A 168 -31.94 4.26 -4.20
CA GLN A 168 -32.89 4.63 -3.14
C GLN A 168 -32.55 4.02 -1.79
N GLY A 169 -31.47 3.22 -1.67
CA GLY A 169 -31.04 2.60 -0.41
C GLY A 169 -31.94 1.48 0.09
N HIS A 170 -32.60 0.73 -0.78
CA HIS A 170 -33.39 -0.45 -0.40
C HIS A 170 -32.48 -1.64 -0.03
N ALA A 171 -32.92 -2.46 0.92
CA ALA A 171 -32.23 -3.66 1.40
C ALA A 171 -33.22 -4.81 1.71
N ASP A 172 -34.14 -5.07 0.77
CA ASP A 172 -35.25 -6.01 0.92
C ASP A 172 -34.90 -7.43 0.44
N ASP A 173 -33.73 -7.61 -0.19
CA ASP A 173 -33.19 -8.90 -0.59
C ASP A 173 -31.67 -8.98 -0.34
N LEU A 174 -31.08 -10.17 -0.49
CA LEU A 174 -29.66 -10.38 -0.24
C LEU A 174 -28.76 -9.49 -1.09
N ALA A 175 -29.09 -9.30 -2.38
CA ALA A 175 -28.30 -8.48 -3.30
C ALA A 175 -28.30 -7.01 -2.88
N SER A 176 -29.49 -6.44 -2.60
CA SER A 176 -29.64 -5.05 -2.17
C SER A 176 -29.02 -4.80 -0.78
N ALA A 177 -29.13 -5.76 0.14
CA ALA A 177 -28.50 -5.68 1.45
C ALA A 177 -26.96 -5.68 1.37
N ILE A 178 -26.37 -6.53 0.52
CA ILE A 178 -24.93 -6.54 0.24
C ILE A 178 -24.48 -5.18 -0.33
N LEU A 179 -25.20 -4.67 -1.33
CA LEU A 179 -24.87 -3.42 -2.01
C LEU A 179 -24.95 -2.21 -1.07
N LEU A 180 -25.93 -2.17 -0.17
CA LEU A 180 -26.06 -1.10 0.83
C LEU A 180 -24.99 -1.20 1.93
N ALA A 181 -24.55 -2.43 2.29
CA ALA A 181 -23.49 -2.66 3.30
C ALA A 181 -22.07 -2.57 2.74
N ALA A 182 -21.91 -2.33 1.42
CA ALA A 182 -20.64 -2.36 0.74
C ALA A 182 -19.71 -1.21 1.18
N ASN A 183 -18.46 -1.55 1.46
CA ASN A 183 -17.36 -0.60 1.67
C ASN A 183 -16.23 -0.81 0.63
N ARG A 184 -16.53 -1.53 -0.45
CA ARG A 184 -15.64 -1.85 -1.56
C ARG A 184 -16.16 -1.18 -2.84
N PRO A 185 -15.31 -0.96 -3.85
CA PRO A 185 -15.79 -0.48 -5.14
C PRO A 185 -16.89 -1.37 -5.72
N ILE A 186 -17.84 -0.76 -6.42
CA ILE A 186 -18.93 -1.46 -7.10
C ILE A 186 -18.84 -1.18 -8.60
N LEU A 187 -18.93 -2.23 -9.42
CA LEU A 187 -19.01 -2.16 -10.88
C LEU A 187 -20.36 -2.69 -11.35
N LEU A 188 -21.12 -1.88 -12.07
CA LEU A 188 -22.38 -2.27 -12.69
C LEU A 188 -22.21 -2.53 -14.20
N ALA A 189 -22.81 -3.60 -14.69
CA ALA A 189 -22.98 -3.89 -16.10
C ALA A 189 -24.50 -3.82 -16.45
N PRO A 190 -25.04 -2.64 -16.79
CA PRO A 190 -26.47 -2.47 -17.04
C PRO A 190 -26.95 -3.31 -18.21
N ALA A 191 -28.16 -3.86 -18.08
CA ALA A 191 -28.82 -4.63 -19.13
C ALA A 191 -30.34 -4.46 -19.04
N MET A 192 -30.96 -3.86 -20.06
CA MET A 192 -32.37 -3.62 -20.14
C MET A 192 -32.77 -3.21 -21.57
N ASN A 193 -34.07 -3.22 -21.85
CA ASN A 193 -34.61 -2.68 -23.11
C ASN A 193 -34.22 -1.20 -23.30
N PRO A 194 -33.95 -0.70 -24.51
CA PRO A 194 -33.57 0.68 -24.79
C PRO A 194 -34.56 1.72 -24.26
N LEU A 195 -35.87 1.44 -24.30
CA LEU A 195 -36.87 2.34 -23.72
C LEU A 195 -36.75 2.44 -22.19
N MET A 196 -36.44 1.32 -21.51
CA MET A 196 -36.15 1.33 -20.08
C MET A 196 -34.86 2.09 -19.75
N TRP A 197 -33.83 1.93 -20.57
CA TRP A 197 -32.57 2.65 -20.40
C TRP A 197 -32.73 4.15 -20.54
N ASN A 198 -33.53 4.58 -21.56
CA ASN A 198 -33.80 5.99 -21.84
C ASN A 198 -34.88 6.60 -20.93
N ASN A 199 -35.56 5.78 -20.09
CA ASN A 199 -36.57 6.27 -19.18
C ASN A 199 -35.96 7.29 -18.19
N ALA A 200 -36.69 8.38 -17.94
CA ALA A 200 -36.23 9.44 -17.07
C ALA A 200 -35.88 8.97 -15.63
N ALA A 201 -36.61 7.96 -15.10
CA ALA A 201 -36.32 7.36 -13.81
C ALA A 201 -34.98 6.63 -13.83
N THR A 202 -34.74 5.79 -14.85
CA THR A 202 -33.46 5.07 -15.01
C THR A 202 -32.28 6.05 -15.14
N ARG A 203 -32.44 7.09 -15.95
CA ARG A 203 -31.38 8.11 -16.16
C ARG A 203 -31.07 8.86 -14.86
N ARG A 204 -32.07 9.20 -14.03
CA ARG A 204 -31.83 9.78 -12.71
C ARG A 204 -31.09 8.84 -11.77
N ASN A 205 -31.45 7.55 -11.76
CA ASN A 205 -30.81 6.55 -10.90
C ASN A 205 -29.34 6.32 -11.34
N VAL A 206 -29.07 6.23 -12.65
CA VAL A 206 -27.70 6.16 -13.20
C VAL A 206 -26.87 7.36 -12.72
N ALA A 207 -27.36 8.59 -12.94
CA ALA A 207 -26.65 9.79 -12.52
C ALA A 207 -26.44 9.89 -11.00
N GLN A 208 -27.34 9.31 -10.20
CA GLN A 208 -27.18 9.24 -8.76
C GLN A 208 -26.07 8.23 -8.39
N LEU A 209 -26.11 7.03 -8.96
CA LEU A 209 -25.12 5.98 -8.69
C LEU A 209 -23.70 6.40 -9.12
N GLU A 210 -23.57 7.10 -10.24
CA GLU A 210 -22.28 7.68 -10.68
C GLU A 210 -21.75 8.72 -9.67
N ARG A 211 -22.62 9.59 -9.16
CA ARG A 211 -22.24 10.56 -8.10
C ARG A 211 -21.84 9.89 -6.80
N ASP A 212 -22.44 8.75 -6.50
CA ASP A 212 -22.11 7.94 -5.32
C ASP A 212 -20.82 7.12 -5.51
N GLY A 213 -20.13 7.26 -6.67
CA GLY A 213 -18.84 6.62 -6.97
C GLY A 213 -18.96 5.20 -7.52
N VAL A 214 -20.15 4.79 -7.97
CA VAL A 214 -20.36 3.47 -8.59
C VAL A 214 -19.83 3.50 -10.03
N ALA A 215 -18.93 2.57 -10.36
CA ALA A 215 -18.39 2.42 -11.71
C ALA A 215 -19.38 1.68 -12.62
N MET A 216 -19.40 2.03 -13.92
CA MET A 216 -20.26 1.38 -14.90
C MET A 216 -19.46 0.91 -16.12
N VAL A 217 -19.91 -0.18 -16.74
CA VAL A 217 -19.43 -0.70 -18.01
C VAL A 217 -20.60 -1.01 -18.93
N GLY A 218 -20.65 -0.38 -20.09
CA GLY A 218 -21.84 -0.41 -20.97
C GLY A 218 -22.95 0.52 -20.44
N PRO A 219 -24.24 0.28 -20.81
CA PRO A 219 -24.65 -0.76 -21.76
C PRO A 219 -24.22 -0.46 -23.19
N ASN A 220 -23.99 -1.52 -23.96
CA ASN A 220 -23.64 -1.42 -25.39
C ASN A 220 -24.86 -1.23 -26.28
N ALA A 221 -24.63 -0.69 -27.46
CA ALA A 221 -25.66 -0.67 -28.54
C ALA A 221 -25.72 -2.04 -29.24
N GLY A 222 -26.90 -2.43 -29.68
CA GLY A 222 -27.09 -3.63 -30.49
C GLY A 222 -28.53 -4.04 -30.62
N GLU A 223 -28.75 -5.15 -31.32
CA GLU A 223 -30.07 -5.80 -31.39
C GLU A 223 -30.44 -6.40 -30.02
N MET A 224 -31.72 -6.29 -29.70
CA MET A 224 -32.28 -6.86 -28.46
C MET A 224 -32.83 -8.27 -28.68
N ALA A 225 -33.29 -8.89 -27.60
CA ALA A 225 -33.91 -10.20 -27.65
C ALA A 225 -35.28 -10.15 -28.40
N GLU A 226 -35.97 -9.01 -28.44
CA GLU A 226 -37.16 -8.79 -29.23
C GLU A 226 -36.79 -8.41 -30.64
N ALA A 227 -37.41 -9.13 -31.61
CA ALA A 227 -37.14 -8.91 -33.03
C ALA A 227 -37.53 -7.50 -33.47
N GLY A 228 -36.60 -6.78 -34.10
CA GLY A 228 -36.78 -5.42 -34.59
C GLY A 228 -36.46 -4.30 -33.58
N GLU A 229 -36.10 -4.62 -32.35
CA GLU A 229 -35.61 -3.63 -31.40
C GLU A 229 -34.10 -3.55 -31.46
N ALA A 230 -33.56 -2.36 -31.68
CA ALA A 230 -32.12 -2.08 -31.57
C ALA A 230 -31.89 -0.75 -30.83
N GLY A 231 -30.80 -0.67 -30.10
CA GLY A 231 -30.45 0.53 -29.36
C GLY A 231 -29.46 0.27 -28.24
N ILE A 232 -29.28 1.26 -27.38
CA ILE A 232 -28.42 1.17 -26.19
C ILE A 232 -29.20 0.48 -25.06
N GLY A 233 -28.69 -0.62 -24.53
CA GLY A 233 -29.36 -1.41 -23.47
C GLY A 233 -28.78 -2.81 -23.31
N ARG A 234 -27.95 -3.25 -24.25
CA ARG A 234 -27.29 -4.56 -24.23
C ARG A 234 -26.18 -4.58 -23.19
N MET A 235 -26.17 -5.60 -22.32
CA MET A 235 -25.07 -5.79 -21.38
C MET A 235 -23.71 -5.84 -22.11
N ALA A 236 -22.72 -5.16 -21.58
CA ALA A 236 -21.34 -5.27 -22.05
C ALA A 236 -20.89 -6.75 -22.12
N GLU A 237 -19.97 -7.06 -23.00
CA GLU A 237 -19.51 -8.44 -23.15
C GLU A 237 -18.68 -8.88 -21.90
N PRO A 238 -18.72 -10.16 -21.52
CA PRO A 238 -18.02 -10.67 -20.34
C PRO A 238 -16.53 -10.30 -20.31
N ILE A 239 -15.89 -10.27 -21.47
CA ILE A 239 -14.47 -9.89 -21.60
C ILE A 239 -14.23 -8.40 -21.26
N GLU A 240 -15.16 -7.52 -21.63
CA GLU A 240 -15.11 -6.09 -21.32
C GLU A 240 -15.30 -5.87 -19.83
N ILE A 241 -16.32 -6.53 -19.24
CA ILE A 241 -16.60 -6.45 -17.80
C ILE A 241 -15.39 -6.95 -16.98
N ALA A 242 -14.82 -8.10 -17.36
CA ALA A 242 -13.66 -8.66 -16.69
C ALA A 242 -12.44 -7.74 -16.78
N SER A 243 -12.24 -7.06 -17.91
CA SER A 243 -11.12 -6.11 -18.08
C SER A 243 -11.31 -4.83 -17.26
N VAL A 244 -12.55 -4.34 -17.10
CA VAL A 244 -12.84 -3.20 -16.21
C VAL A 244 -12.68 -3.61 -14.74
N ALA A 245 -13.18 -4.80 -14.37
CA ALA A 245 -13.02 -5.34 -13.02
C ALA A 245 -11.53 -5.47 -12.64
N GLU A 246 -10.69 -6.00 -13.52
CA GLU A 246 -9.25 -6.12 -13.31
C GLU A 246 -8.58 -4.76 -13.09
N ARG A 247 -8.95 -3.72 -13.86
CA ARG A 247 -8.46 -2.35 -13.65
C ARG A 247 -8.89 -1.74 -12.32
N LEU A 248 -10.10 -2.05 -11.85
CA LEU A 248 -10.59 -1.57 -10.55
C LEU A 248 -9.92 -2.31 -9.37
N LEU A 249 -9.60 -3.59 -9.55
CA LEU A 249 -8.86 -4.39 -8.58
C LEU A 249 -7.38 -3.98 -8.52
N HIS A 250 -6.81 -3.63 -9.67
CA HIS A 250 -5.42 -3.23 -9.84
C HIS A 250 -5.36 -1.85 -10.51
N PRO A 251 -5.78 -0.78 -9.81
CA PRO A 251 -5.71 0.56 -10.38
C PRO A 251 -4.26 0.85 -10.77
N PRO A 252 -4.02 1.45 -11.94
CA PRO A 252 -2.68 1.85 -12.31
C PRO A 252 -2.11 2.72 -11.20
N GLN A 253 -0.99 2.30 -10.65
CA GLN A 253 -0.32 3.06 -9.61
C GLN A 253 -0.02 4.47 -10.17
N PRO A 254 -0.32 5.53 -9.40
CA PRO A 254 0.10 6.86 -9.79
C PRO A 254 1.59 6.85 -10.10
N ARG A 255 1.97 7.38 -11.26
CA ARG A 255 3.38 7.50 -11.65
C ARG A 255 3.84 8.98 -11.58
N PRO A 256 3.81 9.58 -10.39
CA PRO A 256 4.09 11.01 -10.22
C PRO A 256 5.53 11.39 -10.57
N LEU A 257 6.44 10.41 -10.66
CA LEU A 257 7.83 10.58 -11.04
C LEU A 257 8.13 10.08 -12.47
N ALA A 258 7.09 9.87 -13.30
CA ALA A 258 7.27 9.48 -14.69
C ALA A 258 8.15 10.48 -15.45
N GLY A 259 9.15 9.97 -16.18
CA GLY A 259 10.12 10.77 -16.92
C GLY A 259 11.22 11.41 -16.07
N LYS A 260 11.19 11.28 -14.73
CA LYS A 260 12.26 11.77 -13.85
C LYS A 260 13.38 10.73 -13.74
N ARG A 261 14.62 11.20 -13.82
CA ARG A 261 15.82 10.40 -13.59
C ARG A 261 16.28 10.56 -12.14
N ILE A 262 16.32 9.44 -11.40
CA ILE A 262 16.70 9.43 -9.98
C ILE A 262 17.96 8.58 -9.80
N LEU A 263 19.00 9.21 -9.27
CA LEU A 263 20.23 8.56 -8.89
C LEU A 263 20.18 8.19 -7.41
N ILE A 264 20.52 6.94 -7.08
CA ILE A 264 20.50 6.45 -5.71
C ILE A 264 21.80 5.73 -5.41
N THR A 265 22.45 6.06 -4.29
CA THR A 265 23.58 5.27 -3.78
C THR A 265 23.10 4.38 -2.62
N ALA A 266 23.56 3.12 -2.57
CA ALA A 266 23.18 2.17 -1.54
C ALA A 266 24.35 1.23 -1.16
N GLY A 267 24.20 0.56 -0.02
CA GLY A 267 25.23 -0.34 0.49
C GLY A 267 26.39 0.38 1.19
N PRO A 268 27.36 -0.37 1.75
CA PRO A 268 28.60 0.16 2.30
C PRO A 268 29.61 0.42 1.20
N THR A 269 30.69 1.16 1.52
CA THR A 269 31.95 1.07 0.74
C THR A 269 32.96 0.26 1.52
N HIS A 270 33.80 -0.47 0.80
CA HIS A 270 34.94 -1.21 1.32
C HIS A 270 36.22 -0.50 0.92
N GLU A 271 36.98 -0.07 1.91
CA GLU A 271 38.25 0.61 1.70
C GLU A 271 39.39 -0.38 1.97
N PRO A 272 40.03 -0.91 0.93
CA PRO A 272 40.99 -1.99 1.12
C PRO A 272 42.24 -1.54 1.89
N ILE A 273 42.63 -2.33 2.87
CA ILE A 273 43.91 -2.22 3.61
C ILE A 273 44.96 -3.01 2.86
N ASP A 274 44.61 -4.24 2.48
CA ASP A 274 45.40 -5.19 1.71
C ASP A 274 44.43 -6.13 0.96
N PRO A 275 44.90 -7.11 0.16
CA PRO A 275 44.00 -8.01 -0.58
C PRO A 275 43.03 -8.85 0.28
N VAL A 276 43.15 -8.82 1.60
CA VAL A 276 42.36 -9.65 2.52
C VAL A 276 41.48 -8.84 3.48
N ARG A 277 41.87 -7.60 3.78
CA ARG A 277 41.22 -6.79 4.82
C ARG A 277 40.83 -5.42 4.29
N TYR A 278 39.69 -4.91 4.77
CA TYR A 278 39.17 -3.59 4.41
C TYR A 278 38.54 -2.90 5.63
N ILE A 279 38.37 -1.58 5.53
CA ILE A 279 37.56 -0.75 6.43
C ILE A 279 36.20 -0.60 5.78
N ALA A 280 35.11 -0.78 6.53
CA ALA A 280 33.77 -0.55 6.03
C ALA A 280 32.81 -0.17 7.17
N ASN A 281 31.78 0.58 6.84
CA ASN A 281 30.63 0.83 7.72
C ASN A 281 29.64 -0.35 7.62
N ARG A 282 28.97 -0.67 8.73
CA ARG A 282 27.94 -1.70 8.74
C ARG A 282 26.72 -1.20 7.97
N SER A 283 26.38 -1.83 6.85
CA SER A 283 25.18 -1.54 6.09
C SER A 283 24.75 -2.78 5.28
N SER A 284 23.46 -3.06 5.28
CA SER A 284 22.88 -4.13 4.44
C SER A 284 22.42 -3.66 3.06
N GLY A 285 22.40 -2.34 2.80
CA GLY A 285 21.85 -1.77 1.56
C GLY A 285 20.31 -1.76 1.47
N LYS A 286 19.60 -2.49 2.33
CA LYS A 286 18.13 -2.68 2.26
C LYS A 286 17.34 -1.38 2.12
N GLN A 287 17.71 -0.31 2.83
CA GLN A 287 16.99 0.96 2.74
C GLN A 287 17.12 1.60 1.36
N GLY A 288 18.31 1.62 0.77
CA GLY A 288 18.53 2.14 -0.58
C GLY A 288 17.79 1.31 -1.64
N PHE A 289 17.77 -0.02 -1.50
CA PHE A 289 17.00 -0.91 -2.36
C PHE A 289 15.49 -0.63 -2.28
N ALA A 290 14.95 -0.48 -1.08
CA ALA A 290 13.53 -0.15 -0.89
C ALA A 290 13.18 1.20 -1.55
N ILE A 291 14.05 2.22 -1.42
CA ILE A 291 13.85 3.53 -2.05
C ILE A 291 13.90 3.40 -3.58
N ALA A 292 14.84 2.63 -4.12
CA ALA A 292 14.97 2.40 -5.56
C ALA A 292 13.70 1.71 -6.11
N ALA A 293 13.20 0.69 -5.43
CA ALA A 293 11.96 -0.01 -5.79
C ALA A 293 10.74 0.93 -5.73
N ALA A 294 10.60 1.73 -4.68
CA ALA A 294 9.50 2.68 -4.54
C ALA A 294 9.56 3.79 -5.61
N ALA A 295 10.75 4.31 -5.94
CA ALA A 295 10.93 5.31 -6.98
C ALA A 295 10.58 4.75 -8.38
N GLN A 296 10.98 3.51 -8.67
CA GLN A 296 10.61 2.82 -9.91
C GLN A 296 9.10 2.60 -10.01
N ALA A 297 8.47 2.15 -8.92
CA ALA A 297 7.01 1.97 -8.86
C ALA A 297 6.28 3.30 -9.10
N ALA A 298 6.83 4.43 -8.64
CA ALA A 298 6.33 5.78 -8.92
C ALA A 298 6.63 6.27 -10.36
N GLY A 299 7.28 5.45 -11.20
CA GLY A 299 7.53 5.70 -12.61
C GLY A 299 8.87 6.34 -12.94
N ALA A 300 9.77 6.50 -11.98
CA ALA A 300 11.09 7.09 -12.22
C ALA A 300 12.02 6.15 -13.00
N ASN A 301 12.94 6.76 -13.76
CA ASN A 301 14.10 6.07 -14.32
C ASN A 301 15.21 6.05 -13.27
N VAL A 302 15.41 4.89 -12.62
CA VAL A 302 16.32 4.75 -11.50
C VAL A 302 17.70 4.29 -11.95
N VAL A 303 18.73 5.01 -11.52
CA VAL A 303 20.15 4.62 -11.60
C VAL A 303 20.62 4.31 -10.18
N LEU A 304 20.94 3.04 -9.91
CA LEU A 304 21.39 2.56 -8.60
C LEU A 304 22.88 2.31 -8.61
N ILE A 305 23.62 3.03 -7.76
CA ILE A 305 25.06 2.81 -7.55
C ILE A 305 25.21 2.07 -6.23
N LEU A 306 25.80 0.90 -6.29
CA LEU A 306 25.71 -0.11 -5.24
C LEU A 306 27.09 -0.52 -4.75
N GLY A 307 27.38 -0.28 -3.48
CA GLY A 307 28.51 -0.87 -2.79
C GLY A 307 28.33 -2.36 -2.53
N PRO A 308 29.32 -3.08 -1.96
CA PRO A 308 29.28 -4.53 -1.76
C PRO A 308 28.13 -4.93 -0.82
N VAL A 309 27.15 -5.66 -1.35
CA VAL A 309 26.03 -6.25 -0.63
C VAL A 309 25.69 -7.61 -1.24
N GLU A 310 25.06 -8.50 -0.44
CA GLU A 310 24.62 -9.82 -0.87
C GLU A 310 23.21 -9.84 -1.51
N LEU A 311 22.65 -8.65 -1.81
CA LEU A 311 21.34 -8.54 -2.44
C LEU A 311 21.46 -8.67 -3.96
N ASP A 312 20.47 -9.33 -4.57
CA ASP A 312 20.33 -9.42 -6.02
C ASP A 312 19.99 -8.05 -6.62
N ASP A 313 20.40 -7.83 -7.87
CA ASP A 313 20.11 -6.59 -8.59
C ASP A 313 18.59 -6.45 -8.80
N PRO A 314 17.99 -5.31 -8.47
CA PRO A 314 16.56 -5.10 -8.68
C PRO A 314 16.24 -5.08 -10.18
N PRO A 315 15.17 -5.78 -10.62
CA PRO A 315 14.82 -5.84 -12.03
C PRO A 315 14.38 -4.47 -12.57
N GLY A 316 14.71 -4.19 -13.83
CA GLY A 316 14.26 -3.00 -14.54
C GLY A 316 14.94 -1.69 -14.13
N MET A 317 16.08 -1.75 -13.47
CA MET A 317 16.92 -0.59 -13.09
C MET A 317 18.30 -0.68 -13.73
N SER A 318 18.96 0.47 -13.88
CA SER A 318 20.37 0.52 -14.23
C SER A 318 21.20 0.42 -12.94
N VAL A 319 21.95 -0.68 -12.77
CA VAL A 319 22.77 -0.93 -11.58
C VAL A 319 24.26 -0.83 -11.94
N THR A 320 24.99 -0.04 -11.14
CA THR A 320 26.46 0.05 -11.23
C THR A 320 27.04 -0.39 -9.89
N ARG A 321 27.80 -1.48 -9.87
CA ARG A 321 28.47 -1.99 -8.67
C ARG A 321 29.85 -1.36 -8.54
N VAL A 322 30.16 -0.93 -7.33
CA VAL A 322 31.44 -0.29 -6.96
C VAL A 322 31.93 -0.85 -5.64
N GLU A 323 33.20 -0.73 -5.33
CA GLU A 323 33.79 -1.22 -4.09
C GLU A 323 34.12 -0.06 -3.12
N SER A 324 34.84 0.94 -3.59
CA SER A 324 35.36 2.03 -2.76
C SER A 324 34.55 3.34 -2.87
N ALA A 325 34.76 4.25 -1.92
CA ALA A 325 34.17 5.59 -1.95
C ALA A 325 34.58 6.39 -3.19
N ARG A 326 35.80 6.23 -3.66
CA ARG A 326 36.28 6.90 -4.88
C ARG A 326 35.60 6.35 -6.14
N GLU A 327 35.43 5.05 -6.24
CA GLU A 327 34.67 4.45 -7.33
C GLU A 327 33.21 4.88 -7.29
N MET A 328 32.62 4.96 -6.09
CA MET A 328 31.24 5.44 -5.92
C MET A 328 31.10 6.90 -6.36
N LEU A 329 32.01 7.77 -6.00
CA LEU A 329 32.00 9.17 -6.48
C LEU A 329 32.09 9.23 -8.01
N HIS A 330 33.03 8.50 -8.61
CA HIS A 330 33.21 8.46 -10.06
C HIS A 330 31.95 7.95 -10.77
N ALA A 331 31.34 6.88 -10.25
CA ALA A 331 30.08 6.35 -10.80
C ALA A 331 28.91 7.34 -10.66
N VAL A 332 28.84 8.09 -9.54
CA VAL A 332 27.84 9.15 -9.34
C VAL A 332 28.03 10.27 -10.37
N GLU A 333 29.26 10.74 -10.56
CA GLU A 333 29.58 11.78 -11.54
C GLU A 333 29.25 11.35 -12.97
N ALA A 334 29.58 10.11 -13.34
CA ALA A 334 29.27 9.54 -14.65
C ALA A 334 27.75 9.33 -14.87
N ALA A 335 26.96 9.20 -13.80
CA ALA A 335 25.51 9.02 -13.89
C ALA A 335 24.73 10.34 -14.00
N LEU A 336 25.38 11.50 -13.86
CA LEU A 336 24.76 12.82 -14.08
C LEU A 336 24.56 13.07 -15.58
N PRO A 337 23.60 13.92 -15.99
CA PRO A 337 22.64 14.62 -15.13
C PRO A 337 21.53 13.74 -14.60
N ALA A 338 21.02 14.06 -13.41
CA ALA A 338 19.86 13.46 -12.79
C ALA A 338 18.94 14.57 -12.23
N ASP A 339 17.62 14.32 -12.21
CA ASP A 339 16.66 15.26 -11.60
C ASP A 339 16.79 15.25 -10.08
N ILE A 340 16.99 14.08 -9.50
CA ILE A 340 17.03 13.84 -8.06
C ILE A 340 18.20 12.92 -7.74
N ALA A 341 18.92 13.20 -6.65
CA ALA A 341 19.96 12.32 -6.13
C ALA A 341 19.71 12.00 -4.65
N ILE A 342 19.77 10.71 -4.31
CA ILE A 342 19.51 10.17 -2.96
C ILE A 342 20.75 9.39 -2.50
N PHE A 343 21.42 9.89 -1.48
CA PHE A 343 22.66 9.32 -0.95
C PHE A 343 22.35 8.51 0.31
N ALA A 344 21.99 7.22 0.12
CA ALA A 344 21.68 6.30 1.22
C ALA A 344 22.82 5.30 1.50
N ALA A 345 23.91 5.36 0.76
CA ALA A 345 25.10 4.54 0.99
C ALA A 345 25.80 4.89 2.31
N ALA A 346 26.32 3.87 2.99
CA ALA A 346 27.14 4.01 4.18
C ALA A 346 28.64 4.10 3.78
N VAL A 347 29.01 5.24 3.25
CA VAL A 347 30.37 5.51 2.79
C VAL A 347 31.32 5.61 3.98
N ALA A 348 32.45 4.91 3.92
CA ALA A 348 33.48 5.01 4.95
C ALA A 348 34.16 6.39 4.89
N ASP A 349 34.29 7.05 6.06
CA ASP A 349 34.91 8.38 6.15
C ASP A 349 36.42 8.35 5.89
N TRP A 350 37.05 7.21 6.10
CA TRP A 350 38.49 7.02 6.07
C TRP A 350 38.90 5.87 5.17
N ARG A 351 40.05 6.01 4.51
CA ARG A 351 40.76 4.96 3.77
C ARG A 351 42.22 4.92 4.17
N ILE A 352 42.92 3.87 3.82
CA ILE A 352 44.37 3.79 3.98
C ILE A 352 45.06 4.66 2.94
N ALA A 353 46.10 5.43 3.39
CA ALA A 353 46.89 6.28 2.50
C ALA A 353 47.63 5.45 1.42
N HIS A 354 48.14 4.29 1.80
CA HIS A 354 48.89 3.39 0.94
C HIS A 354 48.36 1.96 1.12
N GLN A 355 47.63 1.47 0.12
CA GLN A 355 47.12 0.10 0.10
C GLN A 355 48.31 -0.88 -0.08
N GLY A 356 48.33 -1.92 0.74
CA GLY A 356 49.33 -2.99 0.60
C GLY A 356 49.03 -3.92 -0.58
N GLU A 357 50.00 -4.12 -1.48
CA GLU A 357 49.86 -5.11 -2.59
C GLU A 357 49.84 -6.54 -2.07
N GLN A 358 50.36 -6.77 -0.86
CA GLN A 358 50.45 -8.09 -0.22
C GLN A 358 49.83 -8.01 1.18
N LYS A 359 49.31 -9.15 1.66
CA LYS A 359 48.79 -9.24 3.04
C LYS A 359 49.82 -8.76 4.05
N LEU A 360 49.51 -7.73 4.79
CA LEU A 360 50.37 -7.19 5.86
C LEU A 360 50.59 -8.22 6.94
N LYS A 361 51.87 -8.63 7.14
CA LYS A 361 52.26 -9.60 8.19
C LYS A 361 52.72 -8.87 9.43
N LYS A 362 52.49 -9.48 10.60
CA LYS A 362 53.10 -9.02 11.85
C LYS A 362 54.63 -9.14 11.78
N THR A 363 55.32 -8.07 12.14
CA THR A 363 56.79 -8.09 12.32
C THR A 363 57.13 -8.32 13.78
N SER A 364 58.42 -8.54 14.09
CA SER A 364 58.89 -8.62 15.50
C SER A 364 58.65 -7.34 16.30
N ALA A 365 58.45 -6.20 15.62
CA ALA A 365 58.11 -4.89 16.21
C ALA A 365 56.59 -4.62 16.31
N GLY A 366 55.74 -5.64 15.99
CA GLY A 366 54.27 -5.46 15.93
C GLY A 366 53.73 -5.14 14.54
N MET A 367 52.48 -4.70 14.47
CA MET A 367 51.89 -4.17 13.23
C MET A 367 52.30 -2.69 13.06
N PRO A 368 52.72 -2.28 11.86
CA PRO A 368 52.96 -0.86 11.60
C PRO A 368 51.65 -0.07 11.75
N PRO A 369 51.70 1.18 12.20
CA PRO A 369 50.53 2.03 12.30
C PRO A 369 49.95 2.25 10.87
N LEU A 370 48.64 2.14 10.76
CA LEU A 370 47.94 2.42 9.50
C LEU A 370 47.72 3.93 9.37
N GLN A 371 48.27 4.54 8.33
CA GLN A 371 47.99 5.93 8.01
C GLN A 371 46.64 6.05 7.34
N LEU A 372 45.71 6.75 7.99
CA LEU A 372 44.38 7.03 7.47
C LEU A 372 44.35 8.39 6.79
N VAL A 373 43.62 8.46 5.69
CA VAL A 373 43.30 9.70 4.97
C VAL A 373 41.78 9.75 4.72
N GLU A 374 41.24 10.96 4.62
CA GLU A 374 39.81 11.16 4.40
C GLU A 374 39.39 10.67 3.02
N ASN A 375 38.21 10.09 2.95
CA ASN A 375 37.52 9.78 1.71
C ASN A 375 36.80 11.02 1.14
N PRO A 376 36.52 11.05 -0.16
CA PRO A 376 35.74 12.15 -0.74
C PRO A 376 34.32 12.16 -0.14
N ASP A 377 33.85 13.36 0.18
CA ASP A 377 32.50 13.61 0.64
C ASP A 377 31.54 13.69 -0.54
N ILE A 378 30.99 12.55 -0.96
CA ILE A 378 30.14 12.43 -2.16
C ILE A 378 28.92 13.35 -2.07
N LEU A 379 28.22 13.36 -0.92
CA LEU A 379 27.06 14.21 -0.70
C LEU A 379 27.40 15.70 -0.84
N ALA A 380 28.48 16.15 -0.19
CA ALA A 380 28.89 17.55 -0.26
C ALA A 380 29.40 17.93 -1.65
N THR A 381 30.12 17.04 -2.33
CA THR A 381 30.60 17.24 -3.69
C THR A 381 29.44 17.48 -4.66
N ILE A 382 28.46 16.61 -4.68
CA ILE A 382 27.31 16.72 -5.59
C ILE A 382 26.37 17.86 -5.21
N SER A 383 26.19 18.13 -3.91
CA SER A 383 25.36 19.25 -3.44
C SER A 383 25.89 20.62 -3.84
N LYS A 384 27.20 20.74 -4.09
CA LYS A 384 27.89 22.00 -4.38
C LYS A 384 28.28 22.16 -5.86
N LEU A 385 27.88 21.25 -6.74
CA LEU A 385 28.17 21.37 -8.16
C LEU A 385 27.60 22.68 -8.72
N PRO A 386 28.38 23.47 -9.45
CA PRO A 386 27.90 24.70 -10.08
C PRO A 386 26.97 24.43 -11.26
N GLU A 387 27.24 23.35 -11.99
CA GLU A 387 26.45 22.86 -13.13
C GLU A 387 26.09 21.40 -12.92
N SER A 388 25.00 20.94 -13.52
CA SER A 388 24.50 19.56 -13.43
C SER A 388 24.13 19.09 -12.02
N ARG A 389 24.01 20.00 -11.02
CA ARG A 389 23.51 19.66 -9.71
C ARG A 389 22.06 19.18 -9.84
N PRO A 390 21.69 18.01 -9.27
CA PRO A 390 20.29 17.58 -9.23
C PRO A 390 19.39 18.64 -8.58
N ALA A 391 18.18 18.81 -9.11
CA ALA A 391 17.20 19.77 -8.57
C ALA A 391 16.84 19.48 -7.11
N LEU A 392 16.94 18.20 -6.69
CA LEU A 392 16.74 17.77 -5.31
C LEU A 392 17.85 16.80 -4.90
N VAL A 393 18.59 17.15 -3.85
CA VAL A 393 19.67 16.33 -3.29
C VAL A 393 19.30 15.94 -1.86
N ILE A 394 19.24 14.63 -1.60
CA ILE A 394 18.81 14.03 -0.33
C ILE A 394 19.97 13.21 0.25
N GLY A 395 20.35 13.51 1.49
CA GLY A 395 21.33 12.74 2.23
C GLY A 395 20.71 11.94 3.37
N PHE A 396 21.42 10.94 3.86
CA PHE A 396 21.07 10.19 5.06
C PHE A 396 22.00 10.54 6.22
N ALA A 397 21.45 10.54 7.44
CA ALA A 397 22.20 10.68 8.69
C ALA A 397 21.81 9.56 9.62
N ALA A 398 22.75 8.65 9.87
CA ALA A 398 22.61 7.57 10.86
C ALA A 398 23.38 7.99 12.10
N GLU A 399 22.67 8.30 13.19
CA GLU A 399 23.26 8.85 14.41
C GLU A 399 22.86 7.97 15.60
N THR A 400 23.71 7.95 16.63
CA THR A 400 23.46 7.20 17.87
C THR A 400 23.06 8.12 19.02
N GLU A 401 23.37 9.42 18.93
CA GLU A 401 23.08 10.43 19.93
C GLU A 401 22.80 11.79 19.27
N ASN A 402 22.00 12.65 19.91
CA ASN A 402 21.69 14.00 19.46
C ASN A 402 21.22 14.07 18.00
N LEU A 403 20.39 13.11 17.59
CA LEU A 403 19.99 12.85 16.21
C LEU A 403 19.58 14.10 15.44
N ILE A 404 18.69 14.92 15.99
CA ILE A 404 18.15 16.10 15.30
C ILE A 404 19.20 17.19 15.13
N GLU A 405 19.99 17.46 16.17
CA GLU A 405 21.01 18.51 16.10
C GLU A 405 22.15 18.11 15.15
N ASN A 406 22.59 16.85 15.20
CA ASN A 406 23.58 16.34 14.25
C ASN A 406 23.06 16.37 12.79
N ALA A 407 21.79 16.03 12.58
CA ALA A 407 21.15 16.09 11.26
C ALA A 407 21.06 17.53 10.74
N LYS A 408 20.69 18.51 11.58
CA LYS A 408 20.70 19.95 11.22
C LYS A 408 22.09 20.42 10.84
N ALA A 409 23.09 20.10 11.65
CA ALA A 409 24.47 20.45 11.37
C ALA A 409 24.97 19.81 10.05
N LYS A 410 24.59 18.56 9.79
CA LYS A 410 24.89 17.84 8.56
C LYS A 410 24.22 18.51 7.36
N LEU A 411 22.92 18.85 7.45
CA LEU A 411 22.18 19.54 6.41
C LEU A 411 22.87 20.86 6.03
N ALA A 412 23.24 21.67 7.01
CA ALA A 412 23.94 22.96 6.80
C ALA A 412 25.31 22.75 6.14
N ARG A 413 26.13 21.85 6.67
CA ARG A 413 27.52 21.62 6.23
C ARG A 413 27.58 21.00 4.82
N LYS A 414 26.71 20.03 4.50
CA LYS A 414 26.75 19.32 3.22
C LYS A 414 26.13 20.11 2.07
N GLY A 415 25.21 21.03 2.34
CA GLY A 415 24.56 21.85 1.32
C GLY A 415 23.47 21.10 0.52
N CYS A 416 23.04 19.94 0.97
CA CYS A 416 21.92 19.21 0.38
C CYS A 416 20.57 19.86 0.74
N ASP A 417 19.51 19.47 0.05
CA ASP A 417 18.16 20.03 0.26
C ASP A 417 17.45 19.35 1.43
N TRP A 418 17.59 18.02 1.54
CA TRP A 418 16.96 17.22 2.59
C TRP A 418 17.95 16.30 3.27
N ILE A 419 17.68 16.01 4.56
CA ILE A 419 18.34 14.93 5.33
C ILE A 419 17.27 14.00 5.88
N VAL A 420 17.45 12.72 5.65
CA VAL A 420 16.71 11.62 6.27
C VAL A 420 17.55 11.13 7.45
N ALA A 421 17.15 11.50 8.65
CA ALA A 421 17.86 11.13 9.88
C ALA A 421 17.22 9.92 10.54
N ASN A 422 18.01 8.93 10.91
CA ASN A 422 17.56 7.73 11.62
C ASN A 422 18.46 7.41 12.82
N ASP A 423 17.83 7.00 13.91
CA ASP A 423 18.52 6.50 15.10
C ASP A 423 19.00 5.07 14.84
N VAL A 424 20.31 4.87 14.89
CA VAL A 424 20.94 3.55 14.71
C VAL A 424 21.61 3.05 16.00
N SER A 425 21.15 3.54 17.15
CA SER A 425 21.66 3.09 18.44
C SER A 425 21.47 1.57 18.60
N PRO A 426 22.42 0.86 19.25
CA PRO A 426 22.35 -0.59 19.43
C PRO A 426 21.09 -1.06 20.16
N ALA A 427 20.51 -0.22 21.03
CA ALA A 427 19.32 -0.51 21.80
C ALA A 427 18.06 -0.71 20.92
N LEU A 428 18.02 -0.11 19.72
CA LEU A 428 16.88 -0.17 18.82
C LEU A 428 16.99 -1.27 17.76
N GLY A 429 18.15 -1.93 17.61
CA GLY A 429 18.34 -3.01 16.64
C GLY A 429 18.12 -2.63 15.16
N VAL A 430 18.18 -1.35 14.83
CA VAL A 430 17.86 -0.80 13.49
C VAL A 430 18.92 -1.17 12.45
N MET A 431 20.20 -1.27 12.85
CA MET A 431 21.28 -1.70 11.95
C MET A 431 21.09 -3.17 11.54
N GLY A 432 20.75 -3.41 10.28
CA GLY A 432 20.44 -4.76 9.75
C GLY A 432 18.99 -5.22 9.95
N GLY A 433 18.21 -4.57 10.84
CA GLY A 433 16.78 -4.83 11.04
C GLY A 433 15.90 -4.35 9.88
N ASP A 434 14.60 -4.73 9.91
CA ASP A 434 13.63 -4.40 8.87
C ASP A 434 12.78 -3.16 9.19
N ARG A 435 12.88 -2.61 10.41
CA ARG A 435 12.14 -1.42 10.87
C ARG A 435 13.07 -0.24 11.11
N ASN A 436 12.51 0.97 11.01
CA ASN A 436 13.24 2.21 11.19
C ASN A 436 12.34 3.32 11.76
N THR A 437 12.93 4.25 12.53
CA THR A 437 12.31 5.51 12.92
C THR A 437 13.06 6.62 12.23
N VAL A 438 12.34 7.46 11.49
CA VAL A 438 12.94 8.45 10.60
C VAL A 438 12.42 9.85 10.90
N HIS A 439 13.33 10.82 10.81
CA HIS A 439 13.02 12.25 10.81
C HIS A 439 13.49 12.84 9.48
N LEU A 440 12.57 13.47 8.74
CA LEU A 440 12.87 14.17 7.52
C LEU A 440 13.11 15.65 7.85
N LEU A 441 14.31 16.14 7.58
CA LEU A 441 14.68 17.54 7.68
C LEU A 441 14.74 18.14 6.28
N THR A 442 14.00 19.22 6.02
CA THR A 442 13.95 19.92 4.74
C THR A 442 14.32 21.38 4.92
N ARG A 443 15.06 21.95 3.97
CA ARG A 443 15.26 23.40 3.88
C ARG A 443 14.02 24.02 3.26
N ASP A 444 13.45 25.03 3.91
CA ASP A 444 12.41 25.83 3.32
C ASP A 444 13.05 26.85 2.36
N ALA A 445 12.69 26.77 1.08
CA ALA A 445 13.23 27.67 0.05
C ALA A 445 12.64 29.10 0.17
N ASP A 446 11.53 29.24 0.92
CA ASP A 446 10.77 30.48 1.08
C ASP A 446 11.10 31.24 2.39
N GLY A 447 12.24 30.95 3.02
CA GLY A 447 12.65 31.57 4.28
C GLY A 447 12.60 33.10 4.20
N VAL A 448 11.67 33.68 4.94
CA VAL A 448 11.58 35.13 5.20
C VAL A 448 12.93 35.62 5.73
N GLN A 449 13.49 36.59 5.07
CA GLN A 449 14.67 37.29 5.57
C GLN A 449 14.29 38.05 6.85
N ASP A 450 14.49 37.42 8.00
CA ASP A 450 14.56 38.19 9.25
C ASP A 450 15.84 39.03 9.25
N GLY A 451 15.72 40.32 9.52
CA GLY A 451 16.75 41.31 9.38
C GLY A 451 18.03 41.12 10.21
N ASN A 452 18.36 39.91 10.64
CA ASN A 452 19.53 39.60 11.47
C ASN A 452 20.29 38.32 11.09
N GLY A 453 20.49 38.10 9.80
CA GLY A 453 21.32 36.98 9.32
C GLY A 453 20.46 35.78 8.82
N ILE A 454 20.90 35.22 7.69
CA ILE A 454 20.24 34.15 6.94
C ILE A 454 20.00 32.92 7.85
N GLY A 455 18.89 32.88 8.56
CA GLY A 455 18.37 31.68 9.22
C GLY A 455 17.64 30.87 8.18
N VAL A 456 18.27 29.80 7.67
CA VAL A 456 17.56 28.81 6.85
C VAL A 456 16.57 28.11 7.77
N ASP A 457 15.28 28.35 7.56
CA ASP A 457 14.25 27.65 8.34
C ASP A 457 14.26 26.16 7.95
N ILE A 458 14.45 25.29 8.96
CA ILE A 458 14.53 23.85 8.77
C ILE A 458 13.24 23.24 9.30
N LYS A 459 12.42 22.74 8.40
CA LYS A 459 11.23 21.99 8.77
C LYS A 459 11.60 20.55 9.12
N ILE A 460 11.06 20.05 10.24
CA ILE A 460 11.30 18.69 10.71
C ILE A 460 9.97 17.94 10.70
N GLU A 461 9.92 16.81 10.03
CA GLU A 461 8.79 15.87 10.02
C GLU A 461 9.25 14.54 10.61
N SER A 462 8.61 14.11 11.70
CA SER A 462 8.91 12.85 12.38
C SER A 462 7.92 11.78 11.97
N TRP A 463 8.41 10.64 11.55
CA TRP A 463 7.58 9.50 11.15
C TRP A 463 7.53 8.44 12.25
N PRO A 464 6.42 7.68 12.37
CA PRO A 464 6.33 6.59 13.32
C PRO A 464 7.33 5.48 12.99
N VAL A 465 7.43 4.47 13.85
CA VAL A 465 8.22 3.26 13.56
C VAL A 465 7.61 2.53 12.37
N MET A 466 8.33 2.42 11.26
CA MET A 466 7.89 1.88 9.99
C MET A 466 8.84 0.78 9.49
N THR A 467 8.40 -0.03 8.55
CA THR A 467 9.31 -0.90 7.78
C THR A 467 10.16 -0.05 6.83
N LYS A 468 11.25 -0.60 6.32
CA LYS A 468 12.10 0.09 5.34
C LYS A 468 11.36 0.39 4.03
N GLU A 469 10.42 -0.45 3.65
CA GLU A 469 9.54 -0.28 2.49
C GLU A 469 8.54 0.85 2.72
N GLU A 470 7.94 0.94 3.91
CA GLU A 470 7.02 2.04 4.26
C GLU A 470 7.77 3.38 4.30
N VAL A 471 8.98 3.42 4.90
CA VAL A 471 9.85 4.61 4.86
C VAL A 471 10.15 5.02 3.43
N ALA A 472 10.50 4.08 2.56
CA ALA A 472 10.81 4.33 1.16
C ALA A 472 9.60 4.89 0.41
N THR A 473 8.43 4.30 0.56
CA THR A 473 7.17 4.75 -0.05
C THR A 473 6.81 6.16 0.41
N THR A 474 6.93 6.43 1.71
CA THR A 474 6.65 7.76 2.29
C THR A 474 7.63 8.82 1.78
N LEU A 475 8.93 8.50 1.70
CA LEU A 475 9.95 9.40 1.15
C LEU A 475 9.67 9.72 -0.31
N VAL A 476 9.39 8.71 -1.13
CA VAL A 476 9.09 8.87 -2.56
C VAL A 476 7.81 9.69 -2.78
N ALA A 477 6.78 9.51 -1.95
CA ALA A 477 5.57 10.34 -1.99
C ALA A 477 5.88 11.81 -1.66
N ARG A 478 6.77 12.07 -0.70
CA ARG A 478 7.23 13.44 -0.39
C ARG A 478 8.03 14.06 -1.52
N ILE A 479 8.91 13.28 -2.15
CA ILE A 479 9.66 13.69 -3.35
C ILE A 479 8.69 14.07 -4.48
N ALA A 480 7.70 13.23 -4.76
CA ALA A 480 6.70 13.48 -5.78
C ALA A 480 5.95 14.80 -5.54
N SER A 481 5.46 15.02 -4.31
CA SER A 481 4.79 16.27 -3.93
C SER A 481 5.71 17.51 -4.07
N GLN A 482 7.01 17.37 -3.86
CA GLN A 482 7.96 18.47 -4.04
C GLN A 482 8.24 18.78 -5.52
N VAL A 483 8.27 17.73 -6.34
CA VAL A 483 8.44 17.89 -7.80
C VAL A 483 7.22 18.59 -8.42
N GLU A 484 6.00 18.20 -8.00
CA GLU A 484 4.75 18.84 -8.44
C GLU A 484 4.68 20.34 -8.09
N LYS A 485 5.19 20.76 -6.94
CA LYS A 485 5.20 22.16 -6.51
C LYS A 485 6.20 23.04 -7.28
N ARG A 486 7.20 22.44 -7.93
CA ARG A 486 8.24 23.15 -8.69
C ARG A 486 7.92 23.24 -10.19
N LEU A 487 6.84 22.59 -10.66
CA LEU A 487 6.26 22.69 -12.00
C LEU A 487 5.14 23.72 -12.04
#